data_1637d3037e3e4cce3bcdd51a5069f288
#
_entry.id   1637d3037e3e4cce3bcdd51a5069f288
#
_cell.length_a   1.000
_cell.length_b   1.000
_cell.length_c   1.000
_cell.angle_alpha   90.00
_cell.angle_beta   90.00
_cell.angle_gamma   90.00
#
_symmetry.space_group_name_H-M   'P 1'
#
loop_
_entity.id
_entity.type
_entity.pdbx_description
1 polymer ?
#
loop_
_entity_poly.entity_id
_entity_poly.type
_entity_poly.pdbx_seq_one_letter_code
_entity_poly.pdbx_strand_id
1 'polypeptide(L)'
;IANKGYKVSLYEMKPIKKSEAHKSDFFCELVCSNSLKASRIESAAGLLKEEMARLGSLTVPVARQSSVPAGGALAVDRDIFSSRVTEKIKSHPNIEVINEVVENLELDGDTVTVVATGPLTDGKLAESISEITGEYLSFYDAAAPIVTADSVDMTKAFGASRYERGGDDDYINCPFNKSEYENFIEELVNAEGAVVHDFDVYEGCMPIEKLAKRGLDAPRFGPMKPVGLVDPNTGHRPWACVQLRRENSKGTMFNLVGFQTNLKFGEQKRVFSMIPGLENAQFVRYGVMHRNSFLNSPKLLNADFSFREKDNLFFAGQITGVEGYMESASSGIIAGINAVRKAEGKTPFILPDITMIGALCDYISDESVKNFQPMGANFGVLPAIEPKIRDKKERYAALSNRSLAYIDEVVKTL
;
A
#
# COMPACT_ATOMS: atom_id res chain seq x y z
N ILE A 1 -2.27 -14.53 16.66
CA ILE A 1 -3.15 -14.92 17.78
C ILE A 1 -3.53 -16.39 17.61
N ALA A 2 -4.27 -16.76 16.59
CA ALA A 2 -4.79 -18.12 16.39
C ALA A 2 -3.69 -19.20 16.33
N ASN A 3 -2.54 -18.93 15.71
CA ASN A 3 -1.37 -19.82 15.68
C ASN A 3 -0.75 -20.09 17.06
N LYS A 4 -1.03 -19.23 18.06
CA LYS A 4 -0.61 -19.42 19.45
C LYS A 4 -1.65 -20.20 20.27
N GLY A 5 -2.68 -20.75 19.62
CA GLY A 5 -3.72 -21.59 20.23
C GLY A 5 -4.94 -20.85 20.77
N TYR A 6 -4.99 -19.54 20.69
CA TYR A 6 -6.12 -18.75 21.15
C TYR A 6 -7.29 -18.80 20.13
N LYS A 7 -8.50 -18.86 20.63
CA LYS A 7 -9.71 -18.70 19.81
C LYS A 7 -9.88 -17.23 19.43
N VAL A 8 -10.22 -16.99 18.18
CA VAL A 8 -10.39 -15.66 17.61
C VAL A 8 -11.76 -15.57 16.97
N SER A 9 -12.59 -14.65 17.44
CA SER A 9 -13.80 -14.21 16.75
C SER A 9 -13.42 -13.05 15.83
N LEU A 10 -13.45 -13.31 14.52
CA LEU A 10 -13.10 -12.34 13.49
C LEU A 10 -14.37 -11.78 12.85
N TYR A 11 -14.72 -10.56 13.22
CA TYR A 11 -15.87 -9.85 12.65
C TYR A 11 -15.48 -9.20 11.31
N GLU A 12 -16.24 -9.49 10.27
CA GLU A 12 -16.09 -8.93 8.93
C GLU A 12 -17.45 -8.54 8.36
N MET A 13 -17.61 -7.28 7.97
CA MET A 13 -18.88 -6.79 7.42
C MET A 13 -19.25 -7.40 6.06
N LYS A 14 -18.26 -7.84 5.26
CA LYS A 14 -18.55 -8.52 3.99
C LYS A 14 -19.03 -9.96 4.23
N PRO A 15 -19.98 -10.47 3.46
CA PRO A 15 -20.59 -9.88 2.26
C PRO A 15 -21.80 -8.95 2.53
N ILE A 16 -22.19 -8.73 3.79
CA ILE A 16 -23.41 -7.97 4.15
C ILE A 16 -23.31 -6.52 3.68
N LYS A 17 -22.18 -5.87 3.97
CA LYS A 17 -21.87 -4.49 3.57
C LYS A 17 -20.48 -4.42 2.95
N LYS A 18 -20.30 -3.61 1.91
CA LYS A 18 -19.00 -3.27 1.32
C LYS A 18 -18.79 -1.77 1.39
N SER A 19 -17.55 -1.35 1.57
CA SER A 19 -17.20 0.06 1.35
C SER A 19 -17.23 0.38 -0.15
N GLU A 20 -17.20 1.66 -0.50
CA GLU A 20 -17.19 2.12 -1.91
C GLU A 20 -16.00 1.57 -2.73
N ALA A 21 -14.88 1.24 -2.06
CA ALA A 21 -13.68 0.73 -2.70
C ALA A 21 -13.68 -0.79 -2.89
N HIS A 22 -14.36 -1.54 -2.02
CA HIS A 22 -14.35 -3.00 -2.03
C HIS A 22 -15.40 -3.58 -2.99
N LYS A 23 -15.00 -4.59 -3.77
CA LYS A 23 -15.85 -5.26 -4.76
C LYS A 23 -16.03 -6.75 -4.49
N SER A 24 -15.04 -7.40 -3.88
CA SER A 24 -15.06 -8.83 -3.53
C SER A 24 -15.48 -9.07 -2.09
N ASP A 25 -15.77 -10.33 -1.76
CA ASP A 25 -16.04 -10.78 -0.39
C ASP A 25 -14.78 -11.32 0.30
N PHE A 26 -13.62 -11.23 -0.36
CA PHE A 26 -12.36 -11.74 0.15
C PHE A 26 -11.71 -10.79 1.16
N PHE A 27 -10.94 -11.36 2.09
CA PHE A 27 -9.98 -10.61 2.90
C PHE A 27 -8.81 -10.11 2.07
N CYS A 28 -8.12 -9.07 2.53
CA CYS A 28 -6.94 -8.51 1.88
C CYS A 28 -7.17 -8.07 0.42
N GLU A 29 -8.35 -7.60 0.07
CA GLU A 29 -8.60 -7.02 -1.24
C GLU A 29 -7.74 -5.77 -1.45
N LEU A 30 -6.95 -5.77 -2.53
CA LEU A 30 -6.09 -4.63 -2.89
C LEU A 30 -6.89 -3.61 -3.71
N VAL A 31 -7.32 -2.52 -3.08
CA VAL A 31 -8.27 -1.58 -3.69
C VAL A 31 -7.64 -0.54 -4.62
N CYS A 32 -6.41 -0.09 -4.38
CA CYS A 32 -5.77 0.96 -5.18
C CYS A 32 -4.76 0.44 -6.20
N SER A 33 -3.84 -0.44 -5.79
CA SER A 33 -2.77 -0.99 -6.63
C SER A 33 -2.56 -2.46 -6.31
N ASN A 34 -2.11 -3.26 -7.30
CA ASN A 34 -1.69 -4.63 -7.07
C ASN A 34 -0.20 -4.74 -6.69
N SER A 35 0.50 -3.62 -6.57
CA SER A 35 1.90 -3.58 -6.17
C SER A 35 2.06 -3.50 -4.66
N LEU A 36 2.88 -4.36 -4.13
CA LEU A 36 3.34 -4.35 -2.74
C LEU A 36 4.73 -3.71 -2.61
N LYS A 37 5.04 -2.76 -3.51
CA LYS A 37 6.31 -2.02 -3.59
C LYS A 37 7.52 -2.93 -3.90
N ALA A 38 8.74 -2.42 -3.75
CA ALA A 38 9.98 -3.13 -4.12
C ALA A 38 10.20 -4.43 -3.33
N SER A 39 10.80 -5.45 -3.99
CA SER A 39 11.07 -6.79 -3.38
C SER A 39 12.44 -6.91 -2.74
N ARG A 40 13.44 -6.20 -3.28
CA ARG A 40 14.84 -6.36 -2.85
C ARG A 40 15.05 -5.82 -1.42
N ILE A 41 15.90 -6.48 -0.65
CA ILE A 41 16.16 -6.13 0.76
C ILE A 41 16.85 -4.78 0.94
N GLU A 42 17.59 -4.29 -0.07
CA GLU A 42 18.21 -2.96 -0.06
C GLU A 42 17.22 -1.84 -0.38
N SER A 43 15.93 -2.14 -0.32
CA SER A 43 14.85 -1.16 -0.32
C SER A 43 14.06 -1.26 0.98
N ALA A 44 13.60 -0.15 1.50
CA ALA A 44 12.83 -0.12 2.76
C ALA A 44 11.61 -1.04 2.74
N ALA A 45 10.85 -1.04 1.64
CA ALA A 45 9.70 -1.92 1.47
C ALA A 45 10.08 -3.41 1.33
N GLY A 46 11.26 -3.71 0.78
CA GLY A 46 11.79 -5.08 0.73
C GLY A 46 12.25 -5.56 2.09
N LEU A 47 12.97 -4.70 2.82
CA LEU A 47 13.37 -4.97 4.20
C LEU A 47 12.14 -5.25 5.09
N LEU A 48 11.12 -4.38 5.04
CA LEU A 48 9.88 -4.57 5.79
C LEU A 48 9.26 -5.96 5.54
N LYS A 49 9.14 -6.36 4.26
CA LYS A 49 8.61 -7.69 3.91
C LYS A 49 9.45 -8.84 4.43
N GLU A 50 10.76 -8.67 4.46
CA GLU A 50 11.65 -9.70 4.97
C GLU A 50 11.57 -9.83 6.49
N GLU A 51 11.47 -8.72 7.22
CA GLU A 51 11.18 -8.71 8.67
C GLU A 51 9.84 -9.40 8.96
N MET A 52 8.77 -9.04 8.21
CA MET A 52 7.45 -9.67 8.33
C MET A 52 7.49 -11.18 8.08
N ALA A 53 8.23 -11.61 7.06
CA ALA A 53 8.35 -13.04 6.73
C ALA A 53 8.97 -13.83 7.88
N ARG A 54 9.99 -13.29 8.53
CA ARG A 54 10.66 -13.89 9.70
C ARG A 54 9.77 -13.92 10.94
N LEU A 55 8.92 -12.90 11.10
CA LEU A 55 7.91 -12.84 12.17
C LEU A 55 6.66 -13.70 11.89
N GLY A 56 6.66 -14.51 10.83
CA GLY A 56 5.56 -15.44 10.54
C GLY A 56 4.36 -14.81 9.82
N SER A 57 4.58 -13.78 9.00
CA SER A 57 3.52 -13.16 8.20
C SER A 57 2.73 -14.16 7.36
N LEU A 58 1.41 -14.05 7.39
CA LEU A 58 0.51 -14.74 6.46
C LEU A 58 0.61 -14.15 5.04
N THR A 59 0.67 -12.83 4.94
CA THR A 59 0.52 -12.10 3.66
C THR A 59 1.74 -12.20 2.76
N VAL A 60 2.96 -12.17 3.30
CA VAL A 60 4.18 -12.17 2.48
C VAL A 60 4.38 -13.46 1.69
N PRO A 61 4.28 -14.68 2.28
CA PRO A 61 4.36 -15.92 1.52
C PRO A 61 3.26 -16.04 0.45
N VAL A 62 2.02 -15.65 0.77
CA VAL A 62 0.91 -15.69 -0.18
C VAL A 62 1.13 -14.71 -1.33
N ALA A 63 1.65 -13.50 -1.05
CA ALA A 63 2.00 -12.53 -2.07
C ALA A 63 3.07 -13.06 -3.04
N ARG A 64 4.13 -13.68 -2.50
CA ARG A 64 5.19 -14.32 -3.32
C ARG A 64 4.65 -15.42 -4.23
N GLN A 65 3.69 -16.23 -3.73
CA GLN A 65 3.04 -17.32 -4.49
C GLN A 65 2.00 -16.82 -5.51
N SER A 66 1.55 -15.59 -5.38
CA SER A 66 0.55 -14.95 -6.24
C SER A 66 1.15 -13.85 -7.11
N SER A 67 2.49 -13.81 -7.20
CA SER A 67 3.19 -12.73 -7.90
C SER A 67 2.95 -12.76 -9.41
N VAL A 68 2.94 -11.56 -9.98
CA VAL A 68 2.93 -11.33 -11.43
C VAL A 68 4.19 -10.54 -11.80
N PRO A 69 4.66 -10.63 -13.06
CA PRO A 69 5.82 -9.88 -13.52
C PRO A 69 5.68 -8.37 -13.28
N ALA A 70 6.68 -7.77 -12.62
CA ALA A 70 6.68 -6.35 -12.28
C ALA A 70 8.11 -5.80 -12.01
N GLY A 71 9.12 -6.29 -12.71
CA GLY A 71 10.51 -5.87 -12.55
C GLY A 71 11.01 -6.05 -11.12
N GLY A 72 11.48 -4.98 -10.48
CA GLY A 72 11.97 -5.01 -9.10
C GLY A 72 10.89 -4.87 -8.02
N ALA A 73 9.61 -4.83 -8.39
CA ALA A 73 8.49 -4.76 -7.45
C ALA A 73 7.88 -6.16 -7.20
N LEU A 74 7.27 -6.34 -6.04
CA LEU A 74 6.36 -7.46 -5.79
C LEU A 74 4.94 -7.00 -6.16
N ALA A 75 4.46 -7.36 -7.33
CA ALA A 75 3.07 -7.20 -7.70
C ALA A 75 2.36 -8.56 -7.68
N VAL A 76 1.06 -8.57 -7.42
CA VAL A 76 0.30 -9.81 -7.28
C VAL A 76 -0.92 -9.81 -8.21
N ASP A 77 -1.35 -11.02 -8.58
CA ASP A 77 -2.70 -11.22 -9.06
C ASP A 77 -3.66 -11.01 -7.89
N ARG A 78 -4.50 -9.98 -7.97
CA ARG A 78 -5.35 -9.53 -6.85
C ARG A 78 -6.30 -10.61 -6.37
N ASP A 79 -6.93 -11.30 -7.32
CA ASP A 79 -7.97 -12.29 -7.01
C ASP A 79 -7.33 -13.55 -6.40
N ILE A 80 -6.22 -14.01 -6.97
CA ILE A 80 -5.46 -15.15 -6.43
C ILE A 80 -4.93 -14.83 -5.04
N PHE A 81 -4.37 -13.63 -4.84
CA PHE A 81 -3.84 -13.22 -3.54
C PHE A 81 -4.94 -13.20 -2.47
N SER A 82 -6.04 -12.48 -2.73
CA SER A 82 -7.13 -12.29 -1.78
C SER A 82 -7.86 -13.60 -1.48
N SER A 83 -8.11 -14.44 -2.49
CA SER A 83 -8.76 -15.75 -2.29
C SER A 83 -7.92 -16.69 -1.44
N ARG A 84 -6.60 -16.76 -1.67
CA ARG A 84 -5.69 -17.61 -0.88
C ARG A 84 -5.55 -17.14 0.57
N VAL A 85 -5.50 -15.83 0.81
CA VAL A 85 -5.50 -15.30 2.19
C VAL A 85 -6.81 -15.66 2.88
N THR A 86 -7.94 -15.50 2.18
CA THR A 86 -9.26 -15.81 2.70
C THR A 86 -9.40 -17.31 3.05
N GLU A 87 -8.94 -18.19 2.17
CA GLU A 87 -8.94 -19.64 2.41
C GLU A 87 -8.15 -20.00 3.68
N LYS A 88 -6.94 -19.44 3.83
CA LYS A 88 -6.10 -19.70 5.01
C LYS A 88 -6.74 -19.22 6.32
N ILE A 89 -7.43 -18.08 6.29
CA ILE A 89 -8.16 -17.56 7.46
C ILE A 89 -9.35 -18.45 7.79
N LYS A 90 -10.21 -18.74 6.81
CA LYS A 90 -11.44 -19.51 7.01
C LYS A 90 -11.19 -20.99 7.36
N SER A 91 -10.08 -21.55 6.91
CA SER A 91 -9.70 -22.94 7.22
C SER A 91 -8.98 -23.11 8.57
N HIS A 92 -8.64 -22.02 9.26
CA HIS A 92 -7.90 -22.10 10.51
C HIS A 92 -8.81 -22.53 11.66
N PRO A 93 -8.49 -23.61 12.42
CA PRO A 93 -9.38 -24.21 13.43
C PRO A 93 -9.66 -23.30 14.64
N ASN A 94 -8.83 -22.28 14.85
CA ASN A 94 -8.98 -21.33 15.95
C ASN A 94 -9.54 -19.98 15.52
N ILE A 95 -10.00 -19.83 14.27
CA ILE A 95 -10.63 -18.60 13.79
C ILE A 95 -12.08 -18.88 13.45
N GLU A 96 -12.98 -18.17 14.09
CA GLU A 96 -14.38 -18.11 13.73
C GLU A 96 -14.63 -16.79 12.99
N VAL A 97 -15.02 -16.88 11.71
CA VAL A 97 -15.38 -15.70 10.92
C VAL A 97 -16.86 -15.41 11.10
N ILE A 98 -17.18 -14.26 11.67
CA ILE A 98 -18.52 -13.78 11.92
C ILE A 98 -18.81 -12.66 10.91
N ASN A 99 -19.74 -12.94 9.98
CA ASN A 99 -20.15 -11.94 9.00
C ASN A 99 -21.21 -11.04 9.63
N GLU A 100 -20.76 -9.89 10.13
CA GLU A 100 -21.58 -8.93 10.84
C GLU A 100 -21.06 -7.51 10.64
N VAL A 101 -21.96 -6.53 10.57
CA VAL A 101 -21.62 -5.11 10.60
C VAL A 101 -21.55 -4.67 12.06
N VAL A 102 -20.33 -4.60 12.59
CA VAL A 102 -20.09 -4.08 13.94
C VAL A 102 -20.40 -2.58 13.96
N GLU A 103 -21.34 -2.17 14.79
CA GLU A 103 -21.75 -0.77 14.92
C GLU A 103 -21.11 -0.07 16.13
N ASN A 104 -20.79 -0.83 17.17
CA ASN A 104 -20.23 -0.29 18.42
C ASN A 104 -19.04 -1.12 18.87
N LEU A 105 -18.03 -0.48 19.47
CA LEU A 105 -16.96 -1.17 20.16
C LEU A 105 -17.45 -1.56 21.57
N GLU A 106 -17.81 -2.81 21.71
CA GLU A 106 -18.09 -3.39 23.03
C GLU A 106 -16.74 -3.78 23.66
N LEU A 107 -16.37 -3.05 24.69
CA LEU A 107 -15.08 -3.26 25.38
C LEU A 107 -15.31 -3.88 26.75
N ASP A 108 -15.83 -5.11 26.76
CA ASP A 108 -16.21 -5.81 27.97
C ASP A 108 -14.99 -6.45 28.70
N GLY A 109 -14.84 -6.07 29.96
CA GLY A 109 -13.98 -6.76 30.91
C GLY A 109 -12.55 -7.00 30.41
N ASP A 110 -12.12 -8.26 30.49
CA ASP A 110 -10.75 -8.71 30.15
C ASP A 110 -10.57 -9.15 28.69
N THR A 111 -11.59 -9.01 27.86
CA THR A 111 -11.50 -9.37 26.43
C THR A 111 -10.47 -8.50 25.72
N VAL A 112 -9.51 -9.14 25.06
CA VAL A 112 -8.53 -8.43 24.24
C VAL A 112 -9.12 -8.19 22.84
N THR A 113 -9.25 -6.93 22.47
CA THR A 113 -9.84 -6.49 21.20
C THR A 113 -8.80 -5.87 20.29
N VAL A 114 -8.83 -6.24 18.99
CA VAL A 114 -8.00 -5.64 17.95
C VAL A 114 -8.90 -5.01 16.89
N VAL A 115 -8.83 -3.69 16.73
CA VAL A 115 -9.53 -2.93 15.69
C VAL A 115 -8.63 -2.78 14.48
N ALA A 116 -8.98 -3.47 13.38
CA ALA A 116 -8.20 -3.50 12.13
C ALA A 116 -9.11 -3.20 10.92
N THR A 117 -10.01 -2.26 11.06
CA THR A 117 -11.10 -1.96 10.11
C THR A 117 -10.65 -1.18 8.88
N GLY A 118 -9.40 -0.70 8.87
CA GLY A 118 -8.79 -0.02 7.75
C GLY A 118 -9.21 1.46 7.61
N PRO A 119 -8.80 2.11 6.50
CA PRO A 119 -8.92 3.56 6.35
C PRO A 119 -10.32 4.02 5.93
N LEU A 120 -11.18 3.09 5.52
CA LEU A 120 -12.55 3.35 5.05
C LEU A 120 -13.60 3.00 6.12
N THR A 121 -13.21 3.01 7.38
CA THR A 121 -14.13 2.84 8.52
C THR A 121 -15.15 3.98 8.52
N ASP A 122 -16.44 3.64 8.49
CA ASP A 122 -17.54 4.59 8.37
C ASP A 122 -18.68 4.32 9.34
N GLY A 123 -19.68 5.20 9.33
CA GLY A 123 -20.94 5.05 10.07
C GLY A 123 -20.76 4.96 11.59
N LYS A 124 -21.64 4.21 12.24
CA LYS A 124 -21.68 4.11 13.69
C LYS A 124 -20.41 3.57 14.34
N LEU A 125 -19.70 2.62 13.67
CA LEU A 125 -18.42 2.14 14.18
C LEU A 125 -17.36 3.25 14.21
N ALA A 126 -17.30 4.09 13.17
CA ALA A 126 -16.42 5.26 13.18
C ALA A 126 -16.78 6.25 14.29
N GLU A 127 -18.07 6.49 14.51
CA GLU A 127 -18.57 7.30 15.61
C GLU A 127 -18.15 6.71 16.97
N SER A 128 -18.38 5.42 17.18
CA SER A 128 -18.02 4.72 18.42
C SER A 128 -16.50 4.75 18.70
N ILE A 129 -15.66 4.60 17.64
CA ILE A 129 -14.20 4.76 17.80
C ILE A 129 -13.87 6.23 18.15
N SER A 130 -14.49 7.21 17.49
CA SER A 130 -14.27 8.64 17.76
C SER A 130 -14.63 9.05 19.18
N GLU A 131 -15.64 8.45 19.78
CA GLU A 131 -16.03 8.71 21.18
C GLU A 131 -14.90 8.42 22.17
N ILE A 132 -14.08 7.41 21.89
CA ILE A 132 -12.96 7.01 22.76
C ILE A 132 -11.61 7.57 22.32
N THR A 133 -11.44 7.90 21.03
CA THR A 133 -10.15 8.33 20.47
C THR A 133 -10.09 9.80 20.07
N GLY A 134 -11.24 10.50 20.08
CA GLY A 134 -11.39 11.85 19.54
C GLY A 134 -11.54 11.88 18.01
N GLU A 135 -11.37 13.05 17.41
CA GLU A 135 -11.56 13.23 15.97
C GLU A 135 -10.51 12.50 15.13
N TYR A 136 -10.97 11.90 14.03
CA TYR A 136 -10.09 11.33 13.01
C TYR A 136 -9.35 12.43 12.24
N LEU A 137 -8.10 12.14 11.89
CA LEU A 137 -7.40 12.79 10.81
C LEU A 137 -7.79 12.14 9.48
N SER A 138 -7.66 12.85 8.38
CA SER A 138 -7.99 12.29 7.07
C SER A 138 -7.07 12.82 5.97
N PHE A 139 -6.89 11.99 4.93
CA PHE A 139 -6.23 12.36 3.70
C PHE A 139 -6.95 11.72 2.51
N TYR A 140 -6.68 12.20 1.29
CA TYR A 140 -7.20 11.60 0.08
C TYR A 140 -6.15 10.73 -0.61
N ASP A 141 -6.55 9.51 -0.93
CA ASP A 141 -5.81 8.55 -1.76
C ASP A 141 -6.50 8.38 -3.11
N ALA A 142 -5.74 8.19 -4.17
CA ALA A 142 -6.25 8.03 -5.51
C ALA A 142 -5.84 6.69 -6.13
N ALA A 143 -6.78 6.03 -6.80
CA ALA A 143 -6.51 4.83 -7.57
C ALA A 143 -6.20 5.17 -9.03
N ALA A 144 -5.37 4.35 -9.68
CA ALA A 144 -5.06 4.45 -11.10
C ALA A 144 -6.04 3.61 -11.95
N PRO A 145 -6.27 3.99 -13.23
CA PRO A 145 -7.12 3.24 -14.15
C PRO A 145 -6.51 1.90 -14.55
N ILE A 146 -7.40 0.98 -14.95
CA ILE A 146 -7.06 -0.33 -15.52
C ILE A 146 -7.69 -0.47 -16.89
N VAL A 147 -6.91 -0.95 -17.86
CA VAL A 147 -7.35 -1.19 -19.25
C VAL A 147 -7.22 -2.67 -19.61
N THR A 148 -7.99 -3.15 -20.61
CA THR A 148 -7.83 -4.50 -21.14
C THR A 148 -6.56 -4.60 -22.00
N ALA A 149 -5.90 -5.74 -21.98
CA ALA A 149 -4.64 -5.94 -22.70
C ALA A 149 -4.82 -5.93 -24.24
N ASP A 150 -5.92 -6.48 -24.73
CA ASP A 150 -6.27 -6.54 -26.15
C ASP A 150 -6.60 -5.17 -26.76
N SER A 151 -6.88 -4.18 -25.94
CA SER A 151 -7.13 -2.81 -26.37
C SER A 151 -5.87 -1.93 -26.46
N VAL A 152 -4.71 -2.47 -26.08
CA VAL A 152 -3.42 -1.77 -26.18
C VAL A 152 -2.81 -2.00 -27.56
N ASP A 153 -2.53 -0.93 -28.29
CA ASP A 153 -1.87 -0.99 -29.61
C ASP A 153 -0.36 -1.26 -29.46
N MET A 154 0.02 -2.53 -29.58
CA MET A 154 1.41 -2.97 -29.49
C MET A 154 2.28 -2.56 -30.69
N THR A 155 1.74 -1.93 -31.73
CA THR A 155 2.56 -1.33 -32.79
C THR A 155 3.20 -0.02 -32.37
N LYS A 156 2.62 0.63 -31.35
CA LYS A 156 3.11 1.88 -30.73
C LYS A 156 3.76 1.66 -29.37
N ALA A 157 3.27 0.67 -28.62
CA ALA A 157 3.81 0.30 -27.32
C ALA A 157 4.82 -0.85 -27.46
N PHE A 158 5.68 -1.00 -26.44
CA PHE A 158 6.70 -2.07 -26.42
C PHE A 158 6.91 -2.66 -25.02
N GLY A 159 7.28 -3.95 -24.96
CA GLY A 159 7.67 -4.63 -23.72
C GLY A 159 9.09 -4.26 -23.32
N ALA A 160 9.31 -3.83 -22.10
CA ALA A 160 10.64 -3.69 -21.50
C ALA A 160 10.57 -3.38 -20.02
N SER A 161 11.61 -3.76 -19.27
CA SER A 161 11.85 -3.32 -17.90
C SER A 161 12.95 -2.27 -17.84
N ARG A 162 12.80 -1.26 -16.99
CA ARG A 162 13.81 -0.20 -16.84
C ARG A 162 15.11 -0.78 -16.31
N TYR A 163 16.23 -0.41 -16.93
CA TYR A 163 17.56 -0.86 -16.55
C TYR A 163 17.74 -2.38 -16.60
N GLU A 164 16.99 -3.05 -17.48
CA GLU A 164 17.02 -4.53 -17.64
C GLU A 164 16.77 -5.28 -16.32
N ARG A 165 15.94 -4.69 -15.45
CA ARG A 165 15.60 -5.28 -14.15
C ARG A 165 14.26 -5.99 -14.23
N GLY A 166 14.31 -7.30 -14.48
CA GLY A 166 13.15 -8.17 -14.68
C GLY A 166 13.16 -8.78 -16.07
N GLY A 167 12.02 -9.30 -16.50
CA GLY A 167 11.83 -9.82 -17.86
C GLY A 167 11.63 -8.71 -18.90
N ASP A 168 11.81 -9.06 -20.17
CA ASP A 168 11.68 -8.11 -21.29
C ASP A 168 10.25 -7.59 -21.47
N ASP A 169 9.26 -8.23 -20.87
CA ASP A 169 7.83 -7.89 -20.97
C ASP A 169 7.14 -7.62 -19.62
N ASP A 170 7.89 -7.40 -18.55
CA ASP A 170 7.32 -7.12 -17.23
C ASP A 170 6.45 -5.87 -17.22
N TYR A 171 6.79 -4.89 -18.06
CA TYR A 171 6.00 -3.69 -18.32
C TYR A 171 5.79 -3.49 -19.81
N ILE A 172 4.60 -3.04 -20.18
CA ILE A 172 4.34 -2.44 -21.48
C ILE A 172 4.59 -0.93 -21.37
N ASN A 173 5.33 -0.38 -22.30
CA ASN A 173 5.78 1.00 -22.31
C ASN A 173 5.12 1.75 -23.46
N CYS A 174 4.44 2.85 -23.16
CA CYS A 174 3.77 3.74 -24.11
C CYS A 174 4.63 5.01 -24.27
N PRO A 175 5.46 5.09 -25.34
CA PRO A 175 6.42 6.17 -25.52
C PRO A 175 5.75 7.43 -26.07
N PHE A 176 6.19 8.59 -25.61
CA PHE A 176 5.82 9.90 -26.15
C PHE A 176 7.01 10.54 -26.85
N ASN A 177 6.77 11.20 -27.97
CA ASN A 177 7.65 12.25 -28.46
C ASN A 177 7.35 13.57 -27.71
N LYS A 178 8.13 14.62 -27.99
CA LYS A 178 8.00 15.90 -27.29
C LYS A 178 6.64 16.56 -27.50
N SER A 179 6.20 16.64 -28.76
CA SER A 179 4.93 17.30 -29.11
C SER A 179 3.71 16.57 -28.56
N GLU A 180 3.70 15.25 -28.62
CA GLU A 180 2.64 14.42 -28.03
C GLU A 180 2.56 14.63 -26.50
N TYR A 181 3.72 14.67 -25.84
CA TYR A 181 3.79 14.92 -24.40
C TYR A 181 3.26 16.29 -24.03
N GLU A 182 3.69 17.34 -24.73
CA GLU A 182 3.26 18.72 -24.46
C GLU A 182 1.73 18.87 -24.62
N ASN A 183 1.17 18.33 -25.70
CA ASN A 183 -0.29 18.30 -25.91
C ASN A 183 -1.03 17.49 -24.84
N PHE A 184 -0.51 16.31 -24.47
CA PHE A 184 -1.09 15.49 -23.42
C PHE A 184 -1.10 16.21 -22.07
N ILE A 185 0.01 16.85 -21.67
CA ILE A 185 0.11 17.58 -20.41
C ILE A 185 -0.81 18.80 -20.39
N GLU A 186 -0.94 19.53 -21.49
CA GLU A 186 -1.88 20.64 -21.61
C GLU A 186 -3.32 20.19 -21.39
N GLU A 187 -3.76 19.13 -22.04
CA GLU A 187 -5.09 18.56 -21.89
C GLU A 187 -5.31 17.98 -20.47
N LEU A 188 -4.30 17.35 -19.90
CA LEU A 188 -4.35 16.80 -18.54
C LEU A 188 -4.52 17.90 -17.47
N VAL A 189 -3.81 19.04 -17.62
CA VAL A 189 -3.88 20.17 -16.69
C VAL A 189 -5.24 20.87 -16.77
N ASN A 190 -5.82 20.94 -17.95
CA ASN A 190 -7.11 21.59 -18.22
C ASN A 190 -8.33 20.68 -18.01
N ALA A 191 -8.11 19.37 -17.82
CA ALA A 191 -9.18 18.40 -17.66
C ALA A 191 -10.00 18.64 -16.38
N GLU A 192 -11.30 18.34 -16.45
CA GLU A 192 -12.23 18.54 -15.36
C GLU A 192 -12.08 17.44 -14.29
N GLY A 193 -11.76 17.86 -13.07
CA GLY A 193 -11.73 16.97 -11.90
C GLY A 193 -13.12 16.68 -11.33
N ALA A 194 -13.25 15.57 -10.62
CA ALA A 194 -14.38 15.36 -9.72
C ALA A 194 -14.33 16.37 -8.56
N VAL A 195 -15.50 16.73 -8.03
CA VAL A 195 -15.58 17.68 -6.91
C VAL A 195 -14.96 17.02 -5.66
N VAL A 196 -13.86 17.59 -5.21
CA VAL A 196 -13.22 17.23 -3.94
C VAL A 196 -13.17 18.50 -3.11
N HIS A 197 -13.63 18.43 -1.86
CA HIS A 197 -13.42 19.51 -0.91
C HIS A 197 -11.92 19.73 -0.71
N ASP A 198 -11.50 20.97 -0.40
CA ASP A 198 -10.10 21.34 -0.13
C ASP A 198 -9.54 20.55 1.05
N PHE A 199 -8.89 19.44 0.76
CA PHE A 199 -8.20 18.61 1.75
C PHE A 199 -6.80 18.24 1.25
N ASP A 200 -5.90 17.95 2.17
CA ASP A 200 -4.54 17.53 1.88
C ASP A 200 -4.55 16.17 1.13
N VAL A 201 -3.90 16.16 -0.02
CA VAL A 201 -3.66 14.93 -0.79
C VAL A 201 -2.34 14.33 -0.31
N TYR A 202 -2.35 13.05 0.01
CA TYR A 202 -1.13 12.35 0.37
C TYR A 202 -0.11 12.37 -0.77
N GLU A 203 1.12 12.83 -0.50
CA GLU A 203 2.17 13.00 -1.52
C GLU A 203 2.51 11.69 -2.25
N GLY A 204 2.41 10.54 -1.57
CA GLY A 204 2.69 9.22 -2.16
C GLY A 204 1.66 8.76 -3.19
N CYS A 205 0.46 9.34 -3.20
CA CYS A 205 -0.65 9.02 -4.10
C CYS A 205 -1.14 10.26 -4.85
N MET A 206 -0.24 11.19 -5.14
CA MET A 206 -0.53 12.44 -5.85
C MET A 206 -1.20 12.16 -7.20
N PRO A 207 -2.41 12.70 -7.46
CA PRO A 207 -3.04 12.60 -8.77
C PRO A 207 -2.16 13.19 -9.87
N ILE A 208 -2.12 12.51 -11.02
CA ILE A 208 -1.23 12.86 -12.12
C ILE A 208 -1.49 14.28 -12.65
N GLU A 209 -2.74 14.71 -12.69
CA GLU A 209 -3.13 16.07 -13.07
C GLU A 209 -2.68 17.12 -12.04
N LYS A 210 -2.69 16.80 -10.75
CA LYS A 210 -2.15 17.68 -9.71
C LYS A 210 -0.63 17.77 -9.80
N LEU A 211 0.05 16.66 -10.08
CA LEU A 211 1.49 16.64 -10.32
C LEU A 211 1.85 17.49 -11.54
N ALA A 212 1.10 17.37 -12.65
CA ALA A 212 1.31 18.19 -13.85
C ALA A 212 1.12 19.70 -13.60
N LYS A 213 0.18 20.09 -12.74
CA LYS A 213 -0.04 21.48 -12.31
C LYS A 213 1.12 22.07 -11.49
N ARG A 214 1.92 21.25 -10.82
CA ARG A 214 3.15 21.70 -10.12
C ARG A 214 4.27 22.08 -11.07
N GLY A 215 4.23 21.61 -12.31
CA GLY A 215 5.19 21.90 -13.36
C GLY A 215 4.98 20.96 -14.54
N LEU A 216 4.96 21.51 -15.76
CA LEU A 216 4.67 20.74 -16.98
C LEU A 216 5.63 19.56 -17.20
N ASP A 217 6.86 19.66 -16.70
CA ASP A 217 7.85 18.57 -16.74
C ASP A 217 7.81 17.63 -15.51
N ALA A 218 7.05 17.96 -14.47
CA ALA A 218 7.03 17.15 -13.24
C ALA A 218 6.65 15.67 -13.46
N PRO A 219 5.65 15.32 -14.29
CA PRO A 219 5.37 13.93 -14.61
C PRO A 219 6.52 13.19 -15.28
N ARG A 220 7.30 13.88 -16.12
CA ARG A 220 8.44 13.34 -16.84
C ARG A 220 9.65 13.04 -15.93
N PHE A 221 9.75 13.68 -14.78
CA PHE A 221 10.72 13.37 -13.72
C PHE A 221 10.17 12.39 -12.68
N GLY A 222 8.88 12.07 -12.75
CA GLY A 222 8.14 11.17 -11.87
C GLY A 222 7.61 9.93 -12.62
N PRO A 223 6.27 9.73 -12.67
CA PRO A 223 5.65 8.53 -13.24
C PRO A 223 5.98 8.27 -14.71
N MET A 224 6.12 9.34 -15.49
CA MET A 224 6.38 9.27 -16.94
C MET A 224 7.88 9.34 -17.29
N LYS A 225 8.75 9.06 -16.34
CA LYS A 225 10.21 9.12 -16.54
C LYS A 225 10.67 8.17 -17.66
N PRO A 226 11.41 8.65 -18.69
CA PRO A 226 11.85 7.80 -19.81
C PRO A 226 13.20 7.10 -19.57
N VAL A 227 13.92 7.44 -18.51
CA VAL A 227 15.29 6.97 -18.26
C VAL A 227 15.31 5.46 -18.03
N GLY A 228 16.25 4.78 -18.67
CA GLY A 228 16.42 3.32 -18.60
C GLY A 228 15.56 2.56 -19.62
N LEU A 229 14.92 3.26 -20.57
CA LEU A 229 14.14 2.68 -21.67
C LEU A 229 14.72 3.13 -23.02
N VAL A 230 14.67 2.24 -24.00
CA VAL A 230 14.95 2.51 -25.42
C VAL A 230 13.75 2.00 -26.20
N ASP A 231 13.15 2.85 -26.99
CA ASP A 231 12.05 2.49 -27.88
C ASP A 231 12.62 1.72 -29.08
N PRO A 232 12.24 0.45 -29.30
CA PRO A 232 12.75 -0.36 -30.38
C PRO A 232 12.39 0.18 -31.77
N ASN A 233 11.30 0.94 -31.89
CA ASN A 233 10.85 1.51 -33.17
C ASN A 233 11.72 2.68 -33.63
N THR A 234 12.30 3.42 -32.68
CA THR A 234 13.12 4.61 -32.98
C THR A 234 14.61 4.38 -32.70
N GLY A 235 14.98 3.38 -31.90
CA GLY A 235 16.33 3.15 -31.39
C GLY A 235 16.78 4.19 -30.37
N HIS A 236 15.88 5.08 -29.91
CA HIS A 236 16.20 6.16 -29.01
C HIS A 236 15.37 6.12 -27.72
N ARG A 237 15.86 6.83 -26.70
CA ARG A 237 15.08 7.06 -25.48
C ARG A 237 13.89 7.98 -25.79
N PRO A 238 12.64 7.59 -25.43
CA PRO A 238 11.47 8.45 -25.63
C PRO A 238 11.58 9.75 -24.83
N TRP A 239 10.77 10.75 -25.20
CA TRP A 239 10.72 12.00 -24.44
C TRP A 239 10.09 11.79 -23.05
N ALA A 240 9.01 11.05 -23.00
CA ALA A 240 8.35 10.56 -21.78
C ALA A 240 7.79 9.17 -22.06
N CYS A 241 7.39 8.44 -21.02
CA CYS A 241 6.85 7.09 -21.18
C CYS A 241 5.86 6.75 -20.08
N VAL A 242 4.66 6.31 -20.43
CA VAL A 242 3.70 5.68 -19.52
C VAL A 242 4.00 4.19 -19.46
N GLN A 243 4.07 3.64 -18.25
CA GLN A 243 4.25 2.21 -18.04
C GLN A 243 2.93 1.56 -17.64
N LEU A 244 2.64 0.43 -18.25
CA LEU A 244 1.52 -0.43 -17.91
C LEU A 244 2.05 -1.69 -17.22
N ARG A 245 1.44 -2.08 -16.10
CA ARG A 245 1.79 -3.27 -15.34
C ARG A 245 0.63 -4.25 -15.34
N ARG A 246 0.95 -5.55 -15.46
CA ARG A 246 -0.05 -6.62 -15.39
C ARG A 246 -0.82 -6.59 -14.08
N GLU A 247 -2.13 -6.69 -14.15
CA GLU A 247 -3.03 -6.78 -13.00
C GLU A 247 -3.30 -8.22 -12.57
N ASN A 248 -3.16 -9.16 -13.48
CA ASN A 248 -3.40 -10.57 -13.22
C ASN A 248 -2.35 -11.47 -13.89
N SER A 249 -2.30 -12.73 -13.45
CA SER A 249 -1.39 -13.76 -13.96
C SER A 249 -1.61 -14.09 -15.44
N LYS A 250 -2.84 -13.94 -15.93
CA LYS A 250 -3.20 -14.19 -17.35
C LYS A 250 -2.76 -13.06 -18.28
N GLY A 251 -2.34 -11.90 -17.75
CA GLY A 251 -1.93 -10.74 -18.56
C GLY A 251 -3.06 -10.13 -19.39
N THR A 252 -4.31 -10.29 -18.96
CA THR A 252 -5.49 -9.79 -19.71
C THR A 252 -5.85 -8.34 -19.38
N MET A 253 -5.25 -7.77 -18.34
CA MET A 253 -5.48 -6.41 -17.86
C MET A 253 -4.19 -5.73 -17.44
N PHE A 254 -4.12 -4.42 -17.66
CA PHE A 254 -2.98 -3.59 -17.28
C PHE A 254 -3.41 -2.37 -16.45
N ASN A 255 -2.64 -2.08 -15.40
CA ASN A 255 -2.74 -0.86 -14.61
C ASN A 255 -1.82 0.23 -15.18
N LEU A 256 -2.30 1.46 -15.29
CA LEU A 256 -1.50 2.63 -15.65
C LEU A 256 -0.66 3.04 -14.44
N VAL A 257 0.64 2.74 -14.46
CA VAL A 257 1.53 2.94 -13.31
C VAL A 257 1.75 4.43 -13.03
N GLY A 258 1.40 4.86 -11.80
CA GLY A 258 1.57 6.26 -11.39
C GLY A 258 0.52 7.22 -11.93
N PHE A 259 -0.59 6.70 -12.50
CA PHE A 259 -1.69 7.47 -13.03
C PHE A 259 -2.90 7.51 -12.09
N GLN A 260 -2.65 7.60 -10.80
CA GLN A 260 -3.69 7.96 -9.84
C GLN A 260 -4.32 9.28 -10.28
N THR A 261 -5.64 9.37 -10.22
CA THR A 261 -6.34 10.52 -10.77
C THR A 261 -7.66 10.82 -10.06
N ASN A 262 -8.01 12.11 -10.04
CA ASN A 262 -9.30 12.63 -9.61
C ASN A 262 -10.13 13.17 -10.79
N LEU A 263 -9.74 12.90 -12.02
CA LEU A 263 -10.49 13.34 -13.18
C LEU A 263 -11.86 12.66 -13.25
N LYS A 264 -12.87 13.36 -13.77
CA LYS A 264 -14.15 12.74 -14.12
C LYS A 264 -13.95 11.60 -15.11
N PHE A 265 -14.77 10.56 -15.09
CA PHE A 265 -14.60 9.37 -15.93
C PHE A 265 -14.54 9.69 -17.44
N GLY A 266 -15.36 10.64 -17.91
CA GLY A 266 -15.31 11.11 -19.28
C GLY A 266 -13.98 11.76 -19.65
N GLU A 267 -13.42 12.55 -18.75
CA GLU A 267 -12.11 13.18 -18.90
C GLU A 267 -10.96 12.16 -18.84
N GLN A 268 -11.04 11.17 -17.96
CA GLN A 268 -10.06 10.08 -17.96
C GLN A 268 -10.04 9.36 -19.31
N LYS A 269 -11.21 9.02 -19.86
CA LYS A 269 -11.29 8.39 -21.17
C LYS A 269 -10.70 9.30 -22.26
N ARG A 270 -11.09 10.57 -22.28
CA ARG A 270 -10.63 11.55 -23.28
C ARG A 270 -9.12 11.76 -23.24
N VAL A 271 -8.60 12.10 -22.06
CA VAL A 271 -7.19 12.47 -21.89
C VAL A 271 -6.27 11.25 -21.97
N PHE A 272 -6.62 10.14 -21.32
CA PHE A 272 -5.75 8.96 -21.33
C PHE A 272 -5.77 8.22 -22.67
N SER A 273 -6.77 8.43 -23.52
CA SER A 273 -6.72 7.96 -24.91
C SER A 273 -5.76 8.78 -25.81
N MET A 274 -5.16 9.85 -25.31
CA MET A 274 -4.08 10.56 -26.00
C MET A 274 -2.71 9.90 -25.79
N ILE A 275 -2.63 8.95 -24.87
CA ILE A 275 -1.39 8.18 -24.61
C ILE A 275 -1.13 7.27 -25.81
N PRO A 276 0.06 7.33 -26.47
CA PRO A 276 0.39 6.47 -27.59
C PRO A 276 0.22 4.99 -27.25
N GLY A 277 -0.57 4.29 -28.07
CA GLY A 277 -0.95 2.89 -27.81
C GLY A 277 -2.22 2.70 -26.97
N LEU A 278 -2.82 3.78 -26.43
CA LEU A 278 -4.07 3.72 -25.67
C LEU A 278 -5.24 4.46 -26.33
N GLU A 279 -5.12 4.81 -27.61
CA GLU A 279 -6.15 5.59 -28.35
C GLU A 279 -7.52 4.90 -28.35
N ASN A 280 -7.50 3.57 -28.36
CA ASN A 280 -8.72 2.74 -28.36
C ASN A 280 -8.87 1.94 -27.06
N ALA A 281 -8.18 2.34 -25.98
CA ALA A 281 -8.15 1.60 -24.75
C ALA A 281 -9.54 1.41 -24.11
N GLN A 282 -9.82 0.18 -23.71
CA GLN A 282 -11.04 -0.18 -23.00
C GLN A 282 -10.77 -0.18 -21.49
N PHE A 283 -11.34 0.80 -20.79
CA PHE A 283 -11.18 0.93 -19.35
C PHE A 283 -12.08 -0.06 -18.60
N VAL A 284 -11.45 -1.01 -17.91
CA VAL A 284 -12.12 -1.96 -17.00
C VAL A 284 -12.48 -1.25 -15.69
N ARG A 285 -11.60 -0.34 -15.27
CA ARG A 285 -11.77 0.47 -14.07
C ARG A 285 -11.21 1.86 -14.32
N TYR A 286 -11.96 2.87 -13.93
CA TYR A 286 -11.49 4.24 -13.85
C TYR A 286 -10.78 4.50 -12.51
N GLY A 287 -9.88 5.48 -12.52
CA GLY A 287 -9.29 6.02 -11.30
C GLY A 287 -10.36 6.74 -10.47
N VAL A 288 -10.27 6.61 -9.16
CA VAL A 288 -11.14 7.27 -8.18
C VAL A 288 -10.33 7.72 -6.98
N MET A 289 -10.81 8.77 -6.31
CA MET A 289 -10.26 9.17 -5.02
C MET A 289 -11.13 8.65 -3.88
N HIS A 290 -10.47 8.23 -2.81
CA HIS A 290 -11.09 7.83 -1.55
C HIS A 290 -10.58 8.72 -0.43
N ARG A 291 -11.47 9.03 0.50
CA ARG A 291 -11.08 9.68 1.75
C ARG A 291 -10.68 8.58 2.74
N ASN A 292 -9.41 8.58 3.12
CA ASN A 292 -8.88 7.68 4.12
C ASN A 292 -8.89 8.39 5.48
N SER A 293 -9.38 7.72 6.51
CA SER A 293 -9.37 8.20 7.88
C SER A 293 -8.33 7.45 8.71
N PHE A 294 -7.68 8.14 9.64
CA PHE A 294 -6.71 7.56 10.55
C PHE A 294 -6.71 8.28 11.90
N LEU A 295 -6.24 7.60 12.93
CA LEU A 295 -6.15 8.12 14.28
C LEU A 295 -4.97 9.08 14.43
N ASN A 296 -5.04 10.00 15.37
CA ASN A 296 -3.87 10.76 15.83
C ASN A 296 -3.02 9.86 16.76
N SER A 297 -2.46 8.81 16.18
CA SER A 297 -1.82 7.70 16.89
C SER A 297 -0.73 8.11 17.88
N PRO A 298 0.12 9.13 17.61
CA PRO A 298 1.11 9.57 18.58
C PRO A 298 0.54 9.94 19.96
N LYS A 299 -0.69 10.42 19.99
CA LYS A 299 -1.39 10.76 21.24
C LYS A 299 -2.14 9.59 21.87
N LEU A 300 -2.47 8.58 21.07
CA LEU A 300 -3.44 7.55 21.43
C LEU A 300 -2.83 6.17 21.65
N LEU A 301 -1.75 5.85 20.92
CA LEU A 301 -1.20 4.50 20.88
C LEU A 301 0.19 4.41 21.49
N ASN A 302 0.47 3.26 22.10
CA ASN A 302 1.80 2.84 22.45
C ASN A 302 2.50 2.19 21.25
N ALA A 303 3.82 1.98 21.32
CA ALA A 303 4.62 1.34 20.27
C ALA A 303 4.23 -0.13 19.99
N ASP A 304 3.49 -0.76 20.86
CA ASP A 304 2.91 -2.10 20.73
C ASP A 304 1.50 -2.09 20.09
N PHE A 305 1.02 -0.91 19.66
CA PHE A 305 -0.31 -0.63 19.11
C PHE A 305 -1.46 -0.74 20.13
N SER A 306 -1.19 -0.90 21.42
CA SER A 306 -2.23 -0.79 22.44
C SER A 306 -2.71 0.66 22.61
N PHE A 307 -3.98 0.82 22.92
CA PHE A 307 -4.56 2.13 23.26
C PHE A 307 -4.10 2.55 24.65
N ARG A 308 -3.56 3.78 24.79
CA ARG A 308 -2.94 4.27 26.03
C ARG A 308 -3.86 4.23 27.25
N GLU A 309 -5.15 4.52 27.04
CA GLU A 309 -6.13 4.56 28.12
C GLU A 309 -6.72 3.18 28.45
N LYS A 310 -6.56 2.19 27.54
CA LYS A 310 -7.11 0.84 27.70
C LYS A 310 -6.21 -0.20 27.05
N ASP A 311 -5.37 -0.84 27.84
CA ASP A 311 -4.28 -1.71 27.40
C ASP A 311 -4.71 -3.09 26.87
N ASN A 312 -5.99 -3.44 26.91
CA ASN A 312 -6.58 -4.60 26.23
C ASN A 312 -7.25 -4.25 24.88
N LEU A 313 -7.20 -2.98 24.47
CA LEU A 313 -7.64 -2.52 23.16
C LEU A 313 -6.42 -2.19 22.29
N PHE A 314 -6.36 -2.78 21.10
CA PHE A 314 -5.31 -2.57 20.11
C PHE A 314 -5.91 -2.02 18.82
N PHE A 315 -5.13 -1.20 18.12
CA PHE A 315 -5.44 -0.78 16.75
C PHE A 315 -4.38 -1.31 15.80
N ALA A 316 -4.78 -1.64 14.56
CA ALA A 316 -3.85 -2.12 13.53
C ALA A 316 -4.28 -1.69 12.13
N GLY A 317 -3.34 -1.70 11.21
CA GLY A 317 -3.60 -1.33 9.82
C GLY A 317 -3.53 0.18 9.58
N GLN A 318 -4.01 0.58 8.42
CA GLN A 318 -3.88 1.97 7.93
C GLN A 318 -4.61 2.99 8.84
N ILE A 319 -5.60 2.56 9.59
CA ILE A 319 -6.27 3.39 10.60
C ILE A 319 -5.30 3.96 11.66
N THR A 320 -4.15 3.31 11.88
CA THR A 320 -3.11 3.79 12.80
C THR A 320 -2.15 4.83 12.19
N GLY A 321 -2.32 5.19 10.94
CA GLY A 321 -1.41 6.12 10.25
C GLY A 321 -0.15 5.47 9.67
N VAL A 322 -0.05 4.14 9.63
CA VAL A 322 0.92 3.47 8.77
C VAL A 322 0.37 3.43 7.33
N GLU A 323 1.20 3.75 6.34
CA GLU A 323 0.76 3.90 4.95
C GLU A 323 1.33 2.81 4.04
N GLY A 324 0.43 2.00 3.50
CA GLY A 324 0.69 0.91 2.57
C GLY A 324 0.19 -0.44 3.06
N TYR A 325 -0.04 -1.37 2.12
CA TYR A 325 -0.59 -2.70 2.43
C TYR A 325 0.31 -3.54 3.34
N MET A 326 1.62 -3.52 3.09
CA MET A 326 2.57 -4.30 3.90
C MET A 326 2.83 -3.63 5.25
N GLU A 327 2.88 -2.32 5.29
CA GLU A 327 2.95 -1.55 6.52
C GLU A 327 1.74 -1.82 7.42
N SER A 328 0.53 -1.82 6.84
CA SER A 328 -0.70 -2.17 7.54
C SER A 328 -0.67 -3.62 8.07
N ALA A 329 -0.24 -4.56 7.24
CA ALA A 329 -0.12 -5.95 7.66
C ALA A 329 0.96 -6.14 8.75
N SER A 330 2.05 -5.36 8.71
CA SER A 330 3.10 -5.42 9.74
C SER A 330 2.61 -4.92 11.11
N SER A 331 1.83 -3.85 11.13
CA SER A 331 1.20 -3.37 12.37
C SER A 331 0.26 -4.42 12.96
N GLY A 332 -0.47 -5.15 12.10
CA GLY A 332 -1.30 -6.29 12.53
C GLY A 332 -0.50 -7.44 13.16
N ILE A 333 0.72 -7.71 12.67
CA ILE A 333 1.60 -8.70 13.28
C ILE A 333 1.98 -8.26 14.71
N ILE A 334 2.41 -7.02 14.88
CA ILE A 334 2.82 -6.49 16.20
C ILE A 334 1.63 -6.43 17.16
N ALA A 335 0.50 -5.88 16.73
CA ALA A 335 -0.72 -5.86 17.55
C ALA A 335 -1.18 -7.27 17.92
N GLY A 336 -1.11 -8.24 16.99
CA GLY A 336 -1.48 -9.63 17.25
C GLY A 336 -0.55 -10.33 18.24
N ILE A 337 0.76 -10.11 18.15
CA ILE A 337 1.74 -10.62 19.14
C ILE A 337 1.43 -10.03 20.51
N ASN A 338 1.20 -8.73 20.60
CA ASN A 338 0.98 -8.05 21.86
C ASN A 338 -0.41 -8.34 22.46
N ALA A 339 -1.40 -8.57 21.64
CA ALA A 339 -2.71 -9.07 22.11
C ALA A 339 -2.58 -10.43 22.83
N VAL A 340 -1.75 -11.36 22.31
CA VAL A 340 -1.45 -12.62 22.97
C VAL A 340 -0.68 -12.39 24.29
N ARG A 341 0.36 -11.57 24.24
CA ARG A 341 1.17 -11.25 25.45
C ARG A 341 0.34 -10.59 26.55
N LYS A 342 -0.60 -9.72 26.18
CA LYS A 342 -1.56 -9.13 27.11
C LYS A 342 -2.44 -10.19 27.76
N ALA A 343 -3.00 -11.11 26.97
CA ALA A 343 -3.81 -12.22 27.47
C ALA A 343 -3.01 -13.15 28.39
N GLU A 344 -1.69 -13.26 28.21
CA GLU A 344 -0.78 -14.05 29.03
C GLU A 344 -0.21 -13.28 30.24
N GLY A 345 -0.56 -12.01 30.41
CA GLY A 345 0.01 -11.16 31.48
C GLY A 345 1.51 -10.87 31.32
N LYS A 346 2.02 -10.95 30.08
CA LYS A 346 3.43 -10.71 29.74
C LYS A 346 3.67 -9.25 29.39
N THR A 347 4.92 -8.80 29.56
CA THR A 347 5.35 -7.47 29.12
C THR A 347 5.20 -7.30 27.61
N PRO A 348 4.87 -6.10 27.11
CA PRO A 348 4.76 -5.85 25.67
C PRO A 348 6.03 -6.21 24.91
N PHE A 349 5.85 -6.69 23.68
CA PHE A 349 6.90 -6.92 22.70
C PHE A 349 7.06 -5.66 21.85
N ILE A 350 8.20 -5.01 21.97
CA ILE A 350 8.53 -3.79 21.25
C ILE A 350 9.80 -4.01 20.45
N LEU A 351 9.74 -3.81 19.15
CA LEU A 351 10.91 -3.82 18.28
C LEU A 351 11.61 -2.46 18.34
N PRO A 352 12.96 -2.44 18.40
CA PRO A 352 13.71 -1.19 18.38
C PRO A 352 13.68 -0.52 17.00
N ASP A 353 13.93 0.77 16.96
CA ASP A 353 14.00 1.65 15.79
C ASP A 353 15.07 1.27 14.75
N ILE A 354 16.00 0.37 15.09
CA ILE A 354 16.97 -0.21 14.14
C ILE A 354 16.32 -1.20 13.17
N THR A 355 15.07 -1.64 13.41
CA THR A 355 14.25 -2.44 12.51
C THR A 355 13.24 -1.56 11.79
N MET A 356 12.84 -1.94 10.57
CA MET A 356 11.86 -1.14 9.81
C MET A 356 10.49 -1.14 10.50
N ILE A 357 10.06 -2.28 11.02
CA ILE A 357 8.80 -2.37 11.78
C ILE A 357 8.89 -1.55 13.06
N GLY A 358 9.98 -1.68 13.81
CA GLY A 358 10.18 -0.92 15.06
C GLY A 358 10.20 0.58 14.83
N ALA A 359 10.89 1.06 13.78
CA ALA A 359 10.91 2.48 13.44
C ALA A 359 9.53 3.02 13.03
N LEU A 360 8.69 2.22 12.39
CA LEU A 360 7.30 2.59 12.12
C LEU A 360 6.45 2.61 13.40
N CYS A 361 6.66 1.64 14.31
CA CYS A 361 6.01 1.63 15.63
C CYS A 361 6.39 2.85 16.47
N ASP A 362 7.67 3.21 16.46
CA ASP A 362 8.18 4.40 17.15
C ASP A 362 7.52 5.67 16.58
N TYR A 363 7.52 5.84 15.25
CA TYR A 363 6.90 7.00 14.61
C TYR A 363 5.42 7.18 14.96
N ILE A 364 4.63 6.10 14.98
CA ILE A 364 3.17 6.19 15.26
C ILE A 364 2.87 6.42 16.73
N SER A 365 3.83 6.23 17.62
CA SER A 365 3.67 6.38 19.07
C SER A 365 4.45 7.57 19.66
N ASP A 366 5.24 8.28 18.84
CA ASP A 366 6.05 9.43 19.28
C ASP A 366 5.22 10.69 19.49
N GLU A 367 4.92 11.03 20.75
CA GLU A 367 4.15 12.21 21.14
C GLU A 367 4.78 13.55 20.71
N SER A 368 6.05 13.56 20.34
CA SER A 368 6.74 14.77 19.85
C SER A 368 6.35 15.15 18.42
N VAL A 369 5.72 14.25 17.68
CA VAL A 369 5.25 14.49 16.32
C VAL A 369 4.04 15.43 16.32
N LYS A 370 4.26 16.70 15.95
CA LYS A 370 3.23 17.75 15.98
C LYS A 370 2.23 17.68 14.83
N ASN A 371 2.72 17.38 13.63
CA ASN A 371 1.92 17.29 12.41
C ASN A 371 1.96 15.85 11.93
N PHE A 372 1.22 14.98 12.59
CA PHE A 372 1.21 13.55 12.26
C PHE A 372 0.60 13.34 10.87
N GLN A 373 1.38 12.69 10.02
CA GLN A 373 0.99 12.29 8.66
C GLN A 373 1.24 10.79 8.48
N PRO A 374 0.46 10.12 7.63
CA PRO A 374 0.69 8.70 7.35
C PRO A 374 2.13 8.43 6.88
N MET A 375 2.72 7.33 7.38
CA MET A 375 4.11 6.98 7.13
C MET A 375 4.23 5.58 6.54
N GLY A 376 4.88 5.50 5.36
CA GLY A 376 5.29 4.24 4.76
C GLY A 376 6.76 3.92 5.05
N ALA A 377 7.14 2.65 4.84
CA ALA A 377 8.51 2.19 5.02
C ALA A 377 9.50 3.00 4.18
N ASN A 378 10.47 3.62 4.85
CA ASN A 378 11.56 4.36 4.22
C ASN A 378 12.81 4.31 5.10
N PHE A 379 14.00 4.35 4.49
CA PHE A 379 15.26 4.28 5.25
C PHE A 379 15.58 5.56 6.07
N GLY A 380 14.82 6.63 5.85
CA GLY A 380 14.99 7.87 6.62
C GLY A 380 14.53 7.77 8.07
N VAL A 381 13.68 6.78 8.40
CA VAL A 381 13.22 6.55 9.77
C VAL A 381 14.19 5.69 10.59
N LEU A 382 15.16 5.03 9.94
CA LEU A 382 16.16 4.21 10.65
C LEU A 382 17.33 5.05 11.16
N PRO A 383 17.85 4.79 12.36
CA PRO A 383 19.06 5.41 12.85
C PRO A 383 20.25 5.08 11.96
N ALA A 384 21.15 6.04 11.83
CA ALA A 384 22.33 5.93 11.00
C ALA A 384 23.22 4.73 11.41
N ILE A 385 24.06 4.28 10.47
CA ILE A 385 25.11 3.28 10.73
C ILE A 385 26.43 4.00 11.02
N GLU A 386 27.10 3.54 12.07
CA GLU A 386 28.46 3.97 12.40
C GLU A 386 29.45 2.80 12.19
N PRO A 387 30.59 3.03 11.54
CA PRO A 387 31.01 4.30 10.90
C PRO A 387 30.19 4.61 9.64
N LYS A 388 30.06 5.90 9.30
CA LYS A 388 29.26 6.41 8.19
C LYS A 388 29.65 5.83 6.83
N ILE A 389 28.75 5.10 6.20
CA ILE A 389 28.92 4.53 4.84
C ILE A 389 28.47 5.55 3.80
N ARG A 390 29.37 5.97 2.89
CA ARG A 390 29.11 6.99 1.87
C ARG A 390 28.30 6.44 0.70
N ASP A 391 28.64 5.24 0.22
CA ASP A 391 27.90 4.61 -0.87
C ASP A 391 26.47 4.30 -0.43
N LYS A 392 25.51 4.71 -1.23
CA LYS A 392 24.08 4.58 -0.90
C LYS A 392 23.64 3.12 -0.88
N LYS A 393 24.14 2.29 -1.80
CA LYS A 393 23.74 0.89 -1.92
C LYS A 393 24.30 0.08 -0.76
N GLU A 394 25.58 0.29 -0.45
CA GLU A 394 26.26 -0.35 0.69
C GLU A 394 25.60 0.06 2.03
N ARG A 395 25.27 1.35 2.19
CA ARG A 395 24.59 1.85 3.37
C ARG A 395 23.22 1.20 3.57
N TYR A 396 22.41 1.08 2.51
CA TYR A 396 21.11 0.46 2.59
C TYR A 396 21.20 -1.05 2.86
N ALA A 397 22.17 -1.73 2.26
CA ALA A 397 22.48 -3.13 2.57
C ALA A 397 22.87 -3.30 4.06
N ALA A 398 23.72 -2.42 4.58
CA ALA A 398 24.15 -2.47 5.97
C ALA A 398 22.99 -2.22 6.95
N LEU A 399 22.11 -1.26 6.66
CA LEU A 399 20.88 -1.01 7.44
C LEU A 399 19.99 -2.26 7.46
N SER A 400 19.78 -2.87 6.31
CA SER A 400 18.97 -4.08 6.20
C SER A 400 19.58 -5.27 6.94
N ASN A 401 20.89 -5.47 6.81
CA ASN A 401 21.59 -6.57 7.51
C ASN A 401 21.52 -6.38 9.04
N ARG A 402 21.69 -5.15 9.54
CA ARG A 402 21.54 -4.84 10.97
C ARG A 402 20.16 -5.21 11.49
N SER A 403 19.12 -4.77 10.78
CA SER A 403 17.74 -5.06 11.14
C SER A 403 17.45 -6.56 11.16
N LEU A 404 17.79 -7.24 10.05
CA LEU A 404 17.49 -8.66 9.89
C LEU A 404 18.23 -9.54 10.90
N ALA A 405 19.48 -9.19 11.26
CA ALA A 405 20.21 -9.86 12.31
C ALA A 405 19.51 -9.75 13.68
N TYR A 406 18.96 -8.56 13.99
CA TYR A 406 18.17 -8.37 15.20
C TYR A 406 16.87 -9.20 15.19
N ILE A 407 16.13 -9.20 14.08
CA ILE A 407 14.88 -9.98 13.97
C ILE A 407 15.17 -11.48 14.11
N ASP A 408 16.26 -11.98 13.52
CA ASP A 408 16.65 -13.41 13.62
C ASP A 408 16.91 -13.84 15.07
N GLU A 409 17.43 -12.95 15.92
CA GLU A 409 17.61 -13.25 17.35
C GLU A 409 16.28 -13.18 18.12
N VAL A 410 15.47 -12.19 17.83
CA VAL A 410 14.19 -11.96 18.52
C VAL A 410 13.19 -13.08 18.25
N VAL A 411 13.12 -13.58 17.03
CA VAL A 411 12.20 -14.68 16.65
C VAL A 411 12.44 -15.94 17.46
N LYS A 412 13.67 -16.18 17.93
CA LYS A 412 13.99 -17.33 18.78
C LYS A 412 13.33 -17.26 20.16
N THR A 413 12.87 -16.08 20.57
CA THR A 413 12.28 -15.81 21.89
C THR A 413 10.76 -15.61 21.86
N LEU A 414 10.15 -15.55 20.69
CA LEU A 414 8.71 -15.43 20.46
C LEU A 414 8.00 -16.81 20.42
#